data_54a5dcb4a497fc4215cb029e49c40c1a
#
_entry.id   54a5dcb4a497fc4215cb029e49c40c1a
#
_cell.length_a   1.000
_cell.length_b   1.000
_cell.length_c   1.000
_cell.angle_alpha   90.00
_cell.angle_beta   90.00
_cell.angle_gamma   90.00
#
_symmetry.space_group_name_H-M   'P 1'
#
loop_
_entity.id
_entity.type
_entity.pdbx_description
1 polymer ?
#
loop_
_entity_poly.entity_id
_entity_poly.type
_entity_poly.pdbx_seq_one_letter_code
_entity_poly.pdbx_strand_id
1 'polypeptide(L)'
;MRIGLHTNSERYGSNLFYSVQKVYELDGGLDLDTEFSSPFHVIRQIPLSVIHQIEKEMAIVIPIKNEKLRLLEGVLSGIPNACFPIVLSNSQREPTDRFGMECSLLDNFCHSAKKKYSVFHQRSPELAELFKVGGYSHILDEEGLVRNGKAEGMMAGLLIGRLLGKKYIGFIDSDNYFPGAVLEYVRLFSAGFSQAKTDYSMVRVQWHSKPKIVENEMFFARLGRVTRITNQYLNQLLGLQSGFETDIILTGNAGEHAMSMELAMKMGFSSGFSVETNHFINLLENYGGVLPTPFPEVMAHGTEVFQIQSRNPHFHDFTKGDDHLNEMIEGSLSVIYHSPICPSSLRKQILEELFRQKIKKKNQEPTKPRRYPALEGMDLKAVSRKIDWKKHGNHIPK
;
A
#
# COMPACT_ATOMS: atom_id res chain seq x y z
N MET A 1 -1.98 7.06 -21.39
CA MET A 1 -0.90 6.12 -20.96
C MET A 1 -0.86 4.91 -21.88
N ARG A 2 0.33 4.44 -22.23
CA ARG A 2 0.52 3.18 -22.98
C ARG A 2 1.19 2.16 -22.08
N ILE A 3 0.51 1.03 -21.84
CA ILE A 3 0.94 -0.02 -20.93
C ILE A 3 0.91 -1.38 -21.64
N GLY A 4 1.91 -2.23 -21.40
CA GLY A 4 1.93 -3.58 -21.92
C GLY A 4 0.79 -4.43 -21.35
N LEU A 5 0.35 -5.42 -22.09
CA LEU A 5 -0.52 -6.46 -21.55
C LEU A 5 0.27 -7.34 -20.57
N HIS A 6 -0.43 -7.98 -19.64
CA HIS A 6 0.21 -9.01 -18.84
C HIS A 6 0.56 -10.20 -19.71
N THR A 7 1.77 -10.72 -19.53
CA THR A 7 2.26 -11.89 -20.27
C THR A 7 1.75 -13.20 -19.67
N ASN A 8 1.39 -13.18 -18.39
CA ASN A 8 0.90 -14.32 -17.64
C ASN A 8 -0.06 -13.87 -16.53
N SER A 9 -0.90 -14.80 -16.07
CA SER A 9 -1.72 -14.64 -14.87
C SER A 9 -1.89 -16.00 -14.21
N GLU A 10 -1.92 -16.02 -12.89
CA GLU A 10 -2.09 -17.24 -12.11
C GLU A 10 -3.24 -17.08 -11.12
N ARG A 11 -3.99 -18.15 -10.94
CA ARG A 11 -5.16 -18.17 -10.06
C ARG A 11 -4.91 -19.08 -8.86
N TYR A 12 -5.17 -18.54 -7.67
CA TYR A 12 -5.11 -19.26 -6.40
C TYR A 12 -6.43 -19.09 -5.65
N GLY A 13 -7.29 -20.09 -5.72
CA GLY A 13 -8.69 -19.95 -5.29
C GLY A 13 -9.40 -18.91 -6.12
N SER A 14 -9.95 -17.88 -5.47
CA SER A 14 -10.59 -16.74 -6.15
C SER A 14 -9.64 -15.56 -6.43
N ASN A 15 -8.38 -15.66 -6.04
CA ASN A 15 -7.38 -14.62 -6.30
C ASN A 15 -6.76 -14.80 -7.68
N LEU A 16 -6.76 -13.76 -8.49
CA LEU A 16 -6.09 -13.69 -9.79
C LEU A 16 -4.89 -12.74 -9.69
N PHE A 17 -3.69 -13.27 -9.79
CA PHE A 17 -2.45 -12.51 -9.82
C PHE A 17 -1.99 -12.33 -11.26
N TYR A 18 -1.76 -11.10 -11.67
CA TYR A 18 -1.22 -10.79 -12.98
C TYR A 18 0.29 -10.59 -12.91
N SER A 19 1.00 -11.05 -13.95
CA SER A 19 2.41 -10.74 -14.13
C SER A 19 2.64 -9.23 -14.25
N VAL A 20 3.88 -8.80 -14.04
CA VAL A 20 4.22 -7.38 -14.08
C VAL A 20 4.03 -6.79 -15.47
N GLN A 21 3.23 -5.71 -15.54
CA GLN A 21 3.06 -4.90 -16.74
C GLN A 21 4.13 -3.81 -16.81
N LYS A 22 4.62 -3.53 -18.01
CA LYS A 22 5.56 -2.43 -18.28
C LYS A 22 4.83 -1.22 -18.83
N VAL A 23 5.24 -0.04 -18.38
CA VAL A 23 4.78 1.23 -18.93
C VAL A 23 5.71 1.65 -20.06
N TYR A 24 5.15 1.89 -21.24
CA TYR A 24 5.87 2.40 -22.40
C TYR A 24 5.78 3.91 -22.50
N GLU A 25 4.64 4.48 -22.16
CA GLU A 25 4.40 5.92 -22.20
C GLU A 25 3.46 6.33 -21.07
N LEU A 26 3.92 7.24 -20.22
CA LEU A 26 3.15 7.65 -19.03
C LEU A 26 2.02 8.62 -19.39
N ASP A 27 2.28 9.53 -20.31
CA ASP A 27 1.35 10.56 -20.75
C ASP A 27 1.34 10.64 -22.26
N GLY A 28 0.30 10.14 -22.89
CA GLY A 28 0.14 10.10 -24.34
C GLY A 28 -0.38 11.40 -24.95
N GLY A 29 -0.61 12.44 -24.15
CA GLY A 29 -0.87 13.83 -24.56
C GLY A 29 -2.10 14.12 -25.43
N LEU A 30 -2.72 13.14 -26.03
CA LEU A 30 -3.89 13.31 -26.90
C LEU A 30 -4.95 12.28 -26.58
N ASP A 31 -6.12 12.75 -26.17
CA ASP A 31 -7.38 12.01 -26.29
C ASP A 31 -7.70 11.97 -27.80
N LEU A 32 -7.04 11.10 -28.51
CA LEU A 32 -7.47 10.81 -29.86
C LEU A 32 -8.63 9.82 -29.75
N ASP A 33 -9.81 10.26 -30.07
CA ASP A 33 -10.98 9.43 -30.38
C ASP A 33 -10.72 8.51 -31.60
N THR A 34 -9.48 8.31 -31.96
CA THR A 34 -9.08 7.40 -33.02
C THR A 34 -8.85 6.01 -32.40
N GLU A 35 -9.65 5.07 -32.87
CA GLU A 35 -9.37 3.64 -32.82
C GLU A 35 -7.98 3.35 -33.40
N PHE A 36 -6.93 3.60 -32.60
CA PHE A 36 -5.63 3.01 -32.85
C PHE A 36 -5.72 1.54 -32.42
N SER A 37 -6.32 0.73 -33.26
CA SER A 37 -6.04 -0.69 -33.27
C SER A 37 -4.57 -0.86 -33.64
N SER A 38 -3.68 -0.85 -32.63
CA SER A 38 -2.34 -1.35 -32.85
C SER A 38 -2.48 -2.77 -33.40
N PRO A 39 -1.94 -3.09 -34.58
CA PRO A 39 -1.97 -4.44 -35.13
C PRO A 39 -1.19 -5.43 -34.23
N PHE A 40 -0.45 -4.93 -33.23
CA PHE A 40 0.25 -5.69 -32.20
C PHE A 40 -0.52 -5.58 -30.90
N HIS A 41 -1.32 -6.59 -30.56
CA HIS A 41 -2.13 -6.67 -29.32
C HIS A 41 -1.32 -6.78 -28.03
N VAL A 42 -0.10 -6.25 -27.97
CA VAL A 42 0.79 -6.30 -26.82
C VAL A 42 0.79 -5.01 -25.97
N ILE A 43 0.19 -3.93 -26.49
CA ILE A 43 0.14 -2.63 -25.81
C ILE A 43 -1.32 -2.18 -25.73
N ARG A 44 -1.76 -1.80 -24.52
CA ARG A 44 -3.05 -1.15 -24.29
C ARG A 44 -2.84 0.35 -24.14
N GLN A 45 -3.63 1.12 -24.83
CA GLN A 45 -3.77 2.56 -24.61
C GLN A 45 -4.89 2.81 -23.60
N ILE A 46 -4.60 3.57 -22.55
CA ILE A 46 -5.57 4.02 -21.54
C ILE A 46 -5.72 5.52 -21.72
N PRO A 47 -6.92 6.01 -22.09
CA PRO A 47 -7.17 7.45 -22.24
C PRO A 47 -6.91 8.22 -20.94
N LEU A 48 -6.42 9.46 -21.06
CA LEU A 48 -6.17 10.32 -19.89
C LEU A 48 -7.46 10.65 -19.14
N SER A 49 -8.58 10.76 -19.84
CA SER A 49 -9.92 10.93 -19.27
C SER A 49 -10.30 9.82 -18.29
N VAL A 50 -10.01 8.55 -18.64
CA VAL A 50 -10.24 7.39 -17.76
C VAL A 50 -9.35 7.46 -16.53
N ILE A 51 -8.06 7.74 -16.70
CA ILE A 51 -7.11 7.93 -15.60
C ILE A 51 -7.61 9.03 -14.66
N HIS A 52 -7.97 10.19 -15.22
CA HIS A 52 -8.42 11.33 -14.44
C HIS A 52 -9.75 11.06 -13.69
N GLN A 53 -10.64 10.28 -14.27
CA GLN A 53 -11.88 9.90 -13.59
C GLN A 53 -11.61 9.02 -12.38
N ILE A 54 -10.70 8.06 -12.46
CA ILE A 54 -10.30 7.22 -11.33
C ILE A 54 -9.59 8.07 -10.27
N GLU A 55 -8.69 8.98 -10.67
CA GLU A 55 -8.02 9.91 -9.76
C GLU A 55 -9.01 10.74 -8.92
N LYS A 56 -10.12 11.21 -9.48
CA LYS A 56 -11.17 11.94 -8.74
C LYS A 56 -11.81 11.10 -7.63
N GLU A 57 -11.92 9.81 -7.85
CA GLU A 57 -12.52 8.86 -6.91
C GLU A 57 -11.47 8.24 -5.94
N MET A 58 -10.22 8.71 -5.99
CA MET A 58 -9.11 8.15 -5.21
C MET A 58 -8.70 9.07 -4.07
N ALA A 59 -8.49 8.48 -2.88
CA ALA A 59 -7.73 9.11 -1.81
C ALA A 59 -6.30 8.52 -1.75
N ILE A 60 -5.32 9.37 -1.43
CA ILE A 60 -3.93 8.96 -1.24
C ILE A 60 -3.55 9.18 0.22
N VAL A 61 -3.30 8.09 0.92
CA VAL A 61 -2.85 8.10 2.32
C VAL A 61 -1.33 8.23 2.36
N ILE A 62 -0.86 9.18 3.16
CA ILE A 62 0.56 9.49 3.35
C ILE A 62 0.86 9.33 4.84
N PRO A 63 1.33 8.14 5.29
CA PRO A 63 1.84 7.98 6.64
C PRO A 63 3.15 8.77 6.79
N ILE A 64 3.30 9.59 7.83
CA ILE A 64 4.49 10.39 8.07
C ILE A 64 4.94 10.27 9.53
N LYS A 65 6.27 10.19 9.76
CA LYS A 65 6.86 10.21 11.10
C LYS A 65 8.20 10.91 11.08
N ASN A 66 8.21 12.20 11.49
CA ASN A 66 9.42 13.01 11.61
C ASN A 66 10.24 13.18 10.32
N GLU A 67 9.64 12.99 9.15
CA GLU A 67 10.31 13.19 7.86
C GLU A 67 10.64 14.67 7.62
N LYS A 68 11.61 14.93 6.74
CA LYS A 68 11.94 16.30 6.34
C LYS A 68 10.75 16.94 5.63
N LEU A 69 10.33 18.15 6.03
CA LEU A 69 9.15 18.83 5.46
C LEU A 69 9.20 18.95 3.94
N ARG A 70 10.39 19.18 3.36
CA ARG A 70 10.57 19.22 1.90
C ARG A 70 10.25 17.90 1.19
N LEU A 71 10.35 16.74 1.88
CA LEU A 71 9.95 15.46 1.30
C LEU A 71 8.43 15.36 1.25
N LEU A 72 7.74 15.76 2.33
CA LEU A 72 6.29 15.85 2.33
C LEU A 72 5.78 16.80 1.24
N GLU A 73 6.38 17.98 1.09
CA GLU A 73 6.06 18.93 0.01
C GLU A 73 6.25 18.30 -1.37
N GLY A 74 7.38 17.57 -1.56
CA GLY A 74 7.65 16.83 -2.79
C GLY A 74 6.59 15.78 -3.10
N VAL A 75 6.19 14.99 -2.10
CA VAL A 75 5.12 13.98 -2.27
C VAL A 75 3.79 14.66 -2.62
N LEU A 76 3.41 15.73 -1.92
CA LEU A 76 2.18 16.49 -2.19
C LEU A 76 2.17 17.09 -3.60
N SER A 77 3.33 17.57 -4.08
CA SER A 77 3.49 18.11 -5.43
C SER A 77 3.32 17.04 -6.51
N GLY A 78 3.71 15.79 -6.22
CA GLY A 78 3.56 14.67 -7.15
C GLY A 78 2.15 14.08 -7.21
N ILE A 79 1.32 14.27 -6.19
CA ILE A 79 -0.05 13.76 -6.19
C ILE A 79 -0.92 14.59 -7.15
N PRO A 80 -1.64 13.99 -8.11
CA PRO A 80 -2.56 14.71 -9.00
C PRO A 80 -3.60 15.53 -8.24
N ASN A 81 -3.94 16.71 -8.75
CA ASN A 81 -4.93 17.59 -8.10
C ASN A 81 -6.33 16.97 -7.99
N ALA A 82 -6.64 16.00 -8.82
CA ALA A 82 -7.91 15.27 -8.77
C ALA A 82 -8.00 14.32 -7.55
N CYS A 83 -6.87 13.81 -7.07
CA CYS A 83 -6.81 12.94 -5.90
C CYS A 83 -6.97 13.71 -4.59
N PHE A 84 -7.45 13.02 -3.56
CA PHE A 84 -7.61 13.58 -2.22
C PHE A 84 -6.49 13.07 -1.29
N PRO A 85 -5.51 13.91 -0.89
CA PRO A 85 -4.49 13.51 0.08
C PRO A 85 -5.04 13.44 1.49
N ILE A 86 -4.67 12.37 2.20
CA ILE A 86 -4.93 12.15 3.62
C ILE A 86 -3.58 11.94 4.30
N VAL A 87 -3.16 12.87 5.12
CA VAL A 87 -1.90 12.78 5.86
C VAL A 87 -2.17 12.21 7.25
N LEU A 88 -1.53 11.09 7.56
CA LEU A 88 -1.55 10.46 8.88
C LEU A 88 -0.20 10.66 9.54
N SER A 89 -0.11 11.66 10.41
CA SER A 89 1.14 11.99 11.08
C SER A 89 1.27 11.26 12.41
N ASN A 90 2.42 10.64 12.59
CA ASN A 90 2.88 10.10 13.88
C ASN A 90 4.16 10.83 14.34
N SER A 91 4.30 12.09 13.93
CA SER A 91 5.44 12.94 14.25
C SER A 91 5.32 13.50 15.66
N GLN A 92 6.48 13.75 16.27
CA GLN A 92 6.56 14.29 17.63
C GLN A 92 5.94 15.68 17.74
N ARG A 93 5.43 16.00 18.93
CA ARG A 93 4.96 17.34 19.30
C ARG A 93 5.91 18.07 20.24
N GLU A 94 6.81 17.34 20.90
CA GLU A 94 7.79 17.89 21.83
C GLU A 94 9.16 17.28 21.55
N PRO A 95 10.29 17.98 21.81
CA PRO A 95 10.41 19.41 22.18
C PRO A 95 10.09 20.38 21.03
N THR A 96 9.99 19.89 19.80
CA THR A 96 9.63 20.66 18.62
C THR A 96 8.32 20.10 18.06
N ASP A 97 7.32 20.96 17.88
CA ASP A 97 6.03 20.53 17.32
C ASP A 97 6.13 20.28 15.80
N ARG A 98 6.64 19.11 15.44
CA ARG A 98 6.76 18.66 14.05
C ARG A 98 5.39 18.52 13.38
N PHE A 99 4.39 18.02 14.09
CA PHE A 99 3.04 17.92 13.57
C PHE A 99 2.44 19.30 13.24
N GLY A 100 2.61 20.30 14.11
CA GLY A 100 2.18 21.68 13.82
C GLY A 100 2.86 22.26 12.57
N MET A 101 4.16 21.97 12.37
CA MET A 101 4.88 22.37 11.16
C MET A 101 4.35 21.66 9.90
N GLU A 102 4.00 20.38 9.98
CA GLU A 102 3.39 19.62 8.89
C GLU A 102 2.00 20.18 8.54
N CYS A 103 1.18 20.51 9.53
CA CYS A 103 -0.12 21.16 9.31
C CYS A 103 0.04 22.51 8.60
N SER A 104 0.98 23.34 9.04
CA SER A 104 1.25 24.65 8.43
C SER A 104 1.73 24.52 6.97
N LEU A 105 2.57 23.52 6.68
CA LEU A 105 2.99 23.20 5.32
C LEU A 105 1.79 22.81 4.44
N LEU A 106 0.95 21.91 4.94
CA LEU A 106 -0.24 21.43 4.24
C LEU A 106 -1.21 22.57 3.94
N ASP A 107 -1.49 23.43 4.92
CA ASP A 107 -2.36 24.60 4.74
C ASP A 107 -1.83 25.50 3.63
N ASN A 108 -0.57 25.89 3.68
CA ASN A 108 0.05 26.78 2.72
C ASN A 108 0.08 26.16 1.31
N PHE A 109 0.56 24.91 1.20
CA PHE A 109 0.66 24.20 -0.06
C PHE A 109 -0.71 23.99 -0.70
N CYS A 110 -1.67 23.45 0.06
CA CYS A 110 -2.98 23.12 -0.48
C CYS A 110 -3.83 24.35 -0.76
N HIS A 111 -3.64 25.46 -0.01
CA HIS A 111 -4.25 26.73 -0.32
C HIS A 111 -3.76 27.25 -1.68
N SER A 112 -2.45 27.29 -1.89
CA SER A 112 -1.83 27.74 -3.15
C SER A 112 -2.22 26.86 -4.34
N ALA A 113 -2.23 25.55 -4.16
CA ALA A 113 -2.60 24.57 -5.18
C ALA A 113 -4.12 24.41 -5.38
N LYS A 114 -4.96 25.12 -4.59
CA LYS A 114 -6.44 24.95 -4.53
C LYS A 114 -6.85 23.49 -4.34
N LYS A 115 -6.12 22.77 -3.51
CA LYS A 115 -6.28 21.33 -3.26
C LYS A 115 -7.00 21.09 -1.94
N LYS A 116 -7.91 20.13 -1.94
CA LYS A 116 -8.57 19.63 -0.72
C LYS A 116 -7.68 18.58 -0.07
N TYR A 117 -7.64 18.52 1.26
CA TYR A 117 -6.87 17.54 2.02
C TYR A 117 -7.48 17.28 3.39
N SER A 118 -7.02 16.22 4.04
CA SER A 118 -7.22 15.98 5.47
C SER A 118 -5.91 15.61 6.15
N VAL A 119 -5.76 16.02 7.42
CA VAL A 119 -4.60 15.70 8.24
C VAL A 119 -5.05 15.28 9.64
N PHE A 120 -4.48 14.20 10.15
CA PHE A 120 -4.74 13.69 11.50
C PHE A 120 -3.42 13.32 12.17
N HIS A 121 -3.34 13.60 13.47
CA HIS A 121 -2.27 12.99 14.27
C HIS A 121 -2.71 11.59 14.69
N GLN A 122 -1.89 10.58 14.38
CA GLN A 122 -2.25 9.16 14.63
C GLN A 122 -2.59 8.89 16.07
N ARG A 123 -1.90 9.54 17.00
CA ARG A 123 -2.12 9.37 18.45
C ARG A 123 -3.04 10.46 19.04
N SER A 124 -3.89 11.08 18.24
CA SER A 124 -4.84 12.04 18.80
C SER A 124 -6.02 11.32 19.46
N PRO A 125 -6.53 11.86 20.61
CA PRO A 125 -7.75 11.34 21.25
C PRO A 125 -8.95 11.34 20.30
N GLU A 126 -9.04 12.34 19.42
CA GLU A 126 -10.12 12.47 18.45
C GLU A 126 -10.14 11.29 17.47
N LEU A 127 -8.98 10.90 16.93
CA LEU A 127 -8.89 9.75 16.03
C LEU A 127 -9.20 8.43 16.76
N ALA A 128 -8.70 8.28 17.99
CA ALA A 128 -9.01 7.12 18.83
C ALA A 128 -10.52 6.98 19.12
N GLU A 129 -11.19 8.11 19.35
CA GLU A 129 -12.62 8.15 19.58
C GLU A 129 -13.44 7.69 18.36
N LEU A 130 -12.97 7.99 17.12
CA LEU A 130 -13.62 7.48 15.90
C LEU A 130 -13.62 5.95 15.86
N PHE A 131 -12.53 5.31 16.24
CA PHE A 131 -12.45 3.86 16.32
C PHE A 131 -13.31 3.29 17.46
N LYS A 132 -13.37 3.97 18.61
CA LYS A 132 -14.22 3.55 19.76
C LYS A 132 -15.69 3.57 19.38
N VAL A 133 -16.19 4.69 18.86
CA VAL A 133 -17.60 4.81 18.48
C VAL A 133 -17.98 3.92 17.30
N GLY A 134 -17.01 3.60 16.42
CA GLY A 134 -17.16 2.63 15.35
C GLY A 134 -17.14 1.17 15.81
N GLY A 135 -16.92 0.91 17.11
CA GLY A 135 -16.84 -0.46 17.65
C GLY A 135 -15.55 -1.20 17.33
N TYR A 136 -14.47 -0.49 16.98
CA TYR A 136 -13.22 -1.07 16.54
C TYR A 136 -12.04 -0.77 17.50
N SER A 137 -12.09 -1.35 18.71
CA SER A 137 -11.05 -1.13 19.72
C SER A 137 -9.73 -1.91 19.48
N HIS A 138 -9.67 -2.81 18.52
CA HIS A 138 -8.49 -3.63 18.22
C HIS A 138 -7.22 -2.83 17.91
N ILE A 139 -7.37 -1.62 17.34
CA ILE A 139 -6.27 -0.74 16.96
C ILE A 139 -5.72 0.09 18.13
N LEU A 140 -6.45 0.12 19.25
CA LEU A 140 -6.11 0.96 20.40
C LEU A 140 -5.11 0.27 21.30
N ASP A 141 -4.22 1.06 21.92
CA ASP A 141 -3.31 0.61 22.95
C ASP A 141 -3.91 0.70 24.36
N GLU A 142 -3.09 0.46 25.37
CA GLU A 142 -3.50 0.49 26.78
C GLU A 142 -3.88 1.90 27.27
N GLU A 143 -3.37 2.94 26.62
CA GLU A 143 -3.74 4.34 26.87
C GLU A 143 -5.07 4.72 26.18
N GLY A 144 -5.62 3.80 25.38
CA GLY A 144 -6.83 4.02 24.61
C GLY A 144 -6.63 4.91 23.39
N LEU A 145 -5.41 5.06 22.92
CA LEU A 145 -5.01 5.79 21.70
C LEU A 145 -4.69 4.81 20.57
N VAL A 146 -4.73 5.28 19.32
CA VAL A 146 -4.31 4.47 18.17
C VAL A 146 -2.83 4.10 18.32
N ARG A 147 -2.50 2.81 18.20
CA ARG A 147 -1.12 2.31 18.34
C ARG A 147 -0.17 2.99 17.37
N ASN A 148 1.09 3.10 17.77
CA ASN A 148 2.17 3.52 16.90
C ASN A 148 2.43 2.44 15.84
N GLY A 149 2.51 2.85 14.57
CA GLY A 149 2.90 1.95 13.48
C GLY A 149 2.42 2.45 12.12
N LYS A 150 3.12 2.02 11.06
CA LYS A 150 2.75 2.35 9.68
C LYS A 150 1.37 1.78 9.33
N ALA A 151 1.16 0.51 9.64
CA ALA A 151 -0.09 -0.18 9.34
C ALA A 151 -1.31 0.50 10.00
N GLU A 152 -1.16 0.92 11.25
CA GLU A 152 -2.21 1.58 12.03
C GLU A 152 -2.54 2.96 11.43
N GLY A 153 -1.53 3.70 10.97
CA GLY A 153 -1.72 4.92 10.18
C GLY A 153 -2.44 4.65 8.86
N MET A 154 -2.08 3.57 8.15
CA MET A 154 -2.77 3.17 6.91
C MET A 154 -4.25 2.81 7.17
N MET A 155 -4.55 2.08 8.24
CA MET A 155 -5.92 1.74 8.64
C MET A 155 -6.75 2.99 8.98
N ALA A 156 -6.14 3.95 9.68
CA ALA A 156 -6.79 5.23 9.97
C ALA A 156 -7.09 6.00 8.67
N GLY A 157 -6.12 6.04 7.74
CA GLY A 157 -6.32 6.65 6.43
C GLY A 157 -7.41 5.96 5.60
N LEU A 158 -7.50 4.62 5.68
CA LEU A 158 -8.56 3.84 5.03
C LEU A 158 -9.94 4.23 5.58
N LEU A 159 -10.09 4.30 6.91
CA LEU A 159 -11.33 4.75 7.55
C LEU A 159 -11.73 6.15 7.05
N ILE A 160 -10.80 7.10 7.06
CA ILE A 160 -11.04 8.47 6.58
C ILE A 160 -11.42 8.47 5.09
N GLY A 161 -10.72 7.72 4.24
CA GLY A 161 -11.03 7.58 2.82
C GLY A 161 -12.43 7.02 2.57
N ARG A 162 -12.86 6.03 3.38
CA ARG A 162 -14.23 5.47 3.33
C ARG A 162 -15.27 6.51 3.72
N LEU A 163 -15.03 7.28 4.78
CA LEU A 163 -15.93 8.35 5.22
C LEU A 163 -16.06 9.50 4.21
N LEU A 164 -15.01 9.74 3.43
CA LEU A 164 -15.00 10.70 2.32
C LEU A 164 -15.72 10.17 1.06
N GLY A 165 -16.23 8.95 1.08
CA GLY A 165 -16.93 8.32 -0.04
C GLY A 165 -16.04 7.97 -1.23
N LYS A 166 -14.73 7.79 -1.01
CA LYS A 166 -13.80 7.44 -2.08
C LYS A 166 -13.93 5.98 -2.48
N LYS A 167 -13.79 5.71 -3.78
CA LYS A 167 -13.86 4.34 -4.34
C LYS A 167 -12.52 3.62 -4.34
N TYR A 168 -11.43 4.38 -4.31
CA TYR A 168 -10.07 3.86 -4.33
C TYR A 168 -9.24 4.49 -3.24
N ILE A 169 -8.35 3.71 -2.65
CA ILE A 169 -7.40 4.13 -1.64
C ILE A 169 -5.99 3.75 -2.06
N GLY A 170 -5.10 4.72 -2.20
CA GLY A 170 -3.69 4.53 -2.47
C GLY A 170 -2.84 4.85 -1.25
N PHE A 171 -1.69 4.21 -1.13
CA PHE A 171 -0.71 4.43 -0.07
C PHE A 171 0.62 4.81 -0.71
N ILE A 172 1.22 5.90 -0.22
CA ILE A 172 2.50 6.41 -0.69
C ILE A 172 3.35 6.78 0.52
N ASP A 173 4.57 6.28 0.57
CA ASP A 173 5.51 6.59 1.63
C ASP A 173 5.96 8.06 1.54
N SER A 174 6.03 8.73 2.70
CA SER A 174 6.35 10.17 2.79
C SER A 174 7.82 10.50 2.50
N ASP A 175 8.68 9.49 2.42
CA ASP A 175 10.12 9.65 2.13
C ASP A 175 10.48 9.53 0.63
N ASN A 176 9.49 9.47 -0.26
CA ASN A 176 9.71 9.52 -1.69
C ASN A 176 10.35 10.84 -2.11
N TYR A 177 11.53 10.75 -2.72
CA TYR A 177 12.35 11.93 -3.02
C TYR A 177 11.91 12.69 -4.27
N PHE A 178 11.29 11.99 -5.24
CA PHE A 178 10.93 12.55 -6.55
C PHE A 178 9.44 12.74 -6.71
N PRO A 179 8.94 13.99 -6.87
CA PRO A 179 7.54 14.25 -7.19
C PRO A 179 7.08 13.54 -8.47
N GLY A 180 7.94 13.45 -9.49
CA GLY A 180 7.64 12.76 -10.74
C GLY A 180 7.39 11.26 -10.57
N ALA A 181 8.10 10.61 -9.63
CA ALA A 181 7.84 9.20 -9.31
C ALA A 181 6.49 9.05 -8.58
N VAL A 182 6.15 9.96 -7.67
CA VAL A 182 4.85 9.96 -6.98
C VAL A 182 3.70 10.13 -7.97
N LEU A 183 3.83 11.07 -8.92
CA LEU A 183 2.85 11.24 -10.00
C LEU A 183 2.69 9.95 -10.80
N GLU A 184 3.80 9.31 -11.15
CA GLU A 184 3.79 8.04 -11.87
C GLU A 184 3.04 6.98 -11.06
N TYR A 185 3.35 6.79 -9.78
CA TYR A 185 2.69 5.77 -8.94
C TYR A 185 1.18 5.93 -8.91
N VAL A 186 0.68 7.14 -8.70
CA VAL A 186 -0.77 7.40 -8.71
C VAL A 186 -1.40 7.08 -10.07
N ARG A 187 -0.72 7.39 -11.16
CA ARG A 187 -1.18 7.03 -12.50
C ARG A 187 -1.14 5.53 -12.76
N LEU A 188 -0.16 4.81 -12.21
CA LEU A 188 -0.12 3.34 -12.26
C LEU A 188 -1.29 2.72 -11.48
N PHE A 189 -1.66 3.29 -10.32
CA PHE A 189 -2.85 2.87 -9.60
C PHE A 189 -4.09 3.00 -10.47
N SER A 190 -4.28 4.16 -11.09
CA SER A 190 -5.42 4.42 -11.97
C SER A 190 -5.42 3.51 -13.19
N ALA A 191 -4.25 3.23 -13.77
CA ALA A 191 -4.12 2.32 -14.90
C ALA A 191 -4.47 0.87 -14.54
N GLY A 192 -4.09 0.40 -13.35
CA GLY A 192 -4.47 -0.91 -12.86
C GLY A 192 -5.99 -1.01 -12.67
N PHE A 193 -6.59 -0.05 -11.96
CA PHE A 193 -8.04 -0.04 -11.74
C PHE A 193 -8.86 0.07 -13.02
N SER A 194 -8.36 0.76 -14.05
CA SER A 194 -9.04 0.83 -15.35
C SER A 194 -9.12 -0.52 -16.08
N GLN A 195 -8.34 -1.50 -15.65
CA GLN A 195 -8.32 -2.85 -16.22
C GLN A 195 -9.11 -3.86 -15.39
N ALA A 196 -9.45 -3.51 -14.15
CA ALA A 196 -10.13 -4.40 -13.22
C ALA A 196 -11.52 -4.79 -13.73
N LYS A 197 -11.86 -6.07 -13.58
CA LYS A 197 -13.15 -6.66 -13.95
C LYS A 197 -14.02 -6.95 -12.73
N THR A 198 -13.44 -6.82 -11.53
CA THR A 198 -14.13 -6.99 -10.26
C THR A 198 -13.96 -5.73 -9.41
N ASP A 199 -14.91 -5.51 -8.49
CA ASP A 199 -14.83 -4.44 -7.49
C ASP A 199 -13.76 -4.71 -6.42
N TYR A 200 -13.16 -5.90 -6.40
CA TYR A 200 -12.17 -6.33 -5.42
C TYR A 200 -10.76 -6.38 -6.04
N SER A 201 -10.16 -5.23 -6.23
CA SER A 201 -8.89 -5.14 -6.93
C SER A 201 -7.80 -4.42 -6.12
N MET A 202 -6.55 -4.83 -6.36
CA MET A 202 -5.35 -4.25 -5.77
C MET A 202 -4.34 -3.96 -6.89
N VAL A 203 -3.67 -2.81 -6.79
CA VAL A 203 -2.57 -2.42 -7.69
C VAL A 203 -1.32 -2.22 -6.87
N ARG A 204 -0.21 -2.84 -7.28
CA ARG A 204 1.08 -2.78 -6.59
C ARG A 204 2.16 -2.30 -7.55
N VAL A 205 2.98 -1.36 -7.10
CA VAL A 205 4.07 -0.83 -7.91
C VAL A 205 5.31 -1.71 -7.76
N GLN A 206 5.83 -2.21 -8.86
CA GLN A 206 7.18 -2.73 -8.94
C GLN A 206 8.10 -1.58 -9.31
N TRP A 207 8.97 -1.14 -8.42
CA TRP A 207 9.94 -0.11 -8.79
C TRP A 207 10.89 -0.62 -9.87
N HIS A 208 11.15 0.21 -10.87
CA HIS A 208 12.10 -0.11 -11.95
C HIS A 208 13.47 -0.48 -11.39
N SER A 209 13.94 0.30 -10.43
CA SER A 209 15.23 0.09 -9.76
C SER A 209 15.28 0.85 -8.44
N LYS A 210 16.20 0.42 -7.57
CA LYS A 210 16.59 1.14 -6.35
C LYS A 210 18.04 1.55 -6.44
N PRO A 211 18.40 2.83 -6.26
CA PRO A 211 19.77 3.25 -6.18
C PRO A 211 20.42 2.70 -4.92
N LYS A 212 21.70 2.35 -5.03
CA LYS A 212 22.58 1.93 -3.94
C LYS A 212 23.92 2.59 -4.13
N ILE A 213 24.62 2.87 -3.04
CA ILE A 213 26.02 3.28 -3.08
C ILE A 213 26.87 2.03 -2.90
N VAL A 214 27.71 1.73 -3.87
CA VAL A 214 28.66 0.62 -3.86
C VAL A 214 30.02 1.22 -4.21
N GLU A 215 31.00 1.08 -3.33
CA GLU A 215 32.36 1.61 -3.53
C GLU A 215 32.40 3.10 -3.94
N ASN A 216 31.56 3.93 -3.28
CA ASN A 216 31.37 5.36 -3.54
C ASN A 216 30.70 5.71 -4.89
N GLU A 217 30.23 4.73 -5.65
CA GLU A 217 29.49 4.94 -6.88
C GLU A 217 28.01 4.59 -6.73
N MET A 218 27.15 5.26 -7.52
CA MET A 218 25.73 4.97 -7.54
C MET A 218 25.45 3.79 -8.47
N PHE A 219 24.91 2.72 -7.89
CA PHE A 219 24.48 1.52 -8.60
C PHE A 219 22.95 1.36 -8.51
N PHE A 220 22.30 1.03 -9.61
CA PHE A 220 20.85 0.81 -9.66
C PHE A 220 20.51 -0.69 -9.62
N ALA A 221 20.14 -1.19 -8.44
CA ALA A 221 19.68 -2.57 -8.27
C ALA A 221 18.22 -2.72 -8.70
N ARG A 222 17.87 -3.81 -9.41
CA ARG A 222 16.49 -4.08 -9.83
C ARG A 222 15.56 -4.35 -8.64
N LEU A 223 16.04 -5.03 -7.60
CA LEU A 223 15.27 -5.36 -6.40
C LEU A 223 16.11 -5.09 -5.15
N GLY A 224 15.48 -4.55 -4.12
CA GLY A 224 16.05 -4.48 -2.79
C GLY A 224 16.19 -5.87 -2.15
N ARG A 225 17.06 -5.99 -1.11
CA ARG A 225 17.29 -7.25 -0.38
C ARG A 225 15.99 -7.79 0.24
N VAL A 226 15.23 -6.93 0.91
CA VAL A 226 13.94 -7.30 1.54
C VAL A 226 12.97 -7.85 0.49
N THR A 227 12.72 -7.10 -0.58
CA THR A 227 11.78 -7.49 -1.65
C THR A 227 12.16 -8.84 -2.28
N ARG A 228 13.46 -9.08 -2.50
CA ARG A 228 13.93 -10.35 -3.08
C ARG A 228 13.60 -11.53 -2.17
N ILE A 229 13.90 -11.41 -0.89
CA ILE A 229 13.63 -12.46 0.11
C ILE A 229 12.13 -12.67 0.23
N THR A 230 11.34 -11.61 0.38
CA THR A 230 9.89 -11.71 0.54
C THR A 230 9.22 -12.34 -0.68
N ASN A 231 9.58 -11.91 -1.90
CA ASN A 231 9.04 -12.48 -3.12
C ASN A 231 9.35 -13.98 -3.23
N GLN A 232 10.59 -14.36 -2.89
CA GLN A 232 10.98 -15.77 -2.88
C GLN A 232 10.06 -16.62 -2.00
N TYR A 233 9.85 -16.20 -0.76
CA TYR A 233 9.03 -16.98 0.18
C TYR A 233 7.54 -16.94 -0.12
N LEU A 234 7.01 -15.83 -0.67
CA LEU A 234 5.63 -15.78 -1.15
C LEU A 234 5.41 -16.72 -2.35
N ASN A 235 6.31 -16.70 -3.32
CA ASN A 235 6.22 -17.60 -4.49
C ASN A 235 6.40 -19.07 -4.10
N GLN A 236 7.31 -19.37 -3.16
CA GLN A 236 7.41 -20.73 -2.61
C GLN A 236 6.12 -21.19 -1.92
N LEU A 237 5.47 -20.31 -1.15
CA LEU A 237 4.17 -20.61 -0.54
C LEU A 237 3.12 -20.94 -1.61
N LEU A 238 3.03 -20.12 -2.67
CA LEU A 238 2.11 -20.38 -3.78
C LEU A 238 2.44 -21.68 -4.50
N GLY A 239 3.72 -21.92 -4.81
CA GLY A 239 4.16 -23.13 -5.49
C GLY A 239 3.86 -24.42 -4.68
N LEU A 240 4.03 -24.36 -3.35
CA LEU A 240 3.71 -25.49 -2.48
C LEU A 240 2.20 -25.76 -2.38
N GLN A 241 1.36 -24.72 -2.56
CA GLN A 241 -0.10 -24.89 -2.57
C GLN A 241 -0.64 -25.41 -3.90
N SER A 242 -0.07 -24.92 -5.02
CA SER A 242 -0.51 -25.30 -6.38
C SER A 242 0.15 -26.57 -6.91
N GLY A 243 1.29 -26.96 -6.36
CA GLY A 243 2.14 -28.03 -6.91
C GLY A 243 2.98 -27.62 -8.13
N PHE A 244 3.04 -26.31 -8.46
CA PHE A 244 3.83 -25.75 -9.55
C PHE A 244 4.71 -24.61 -9.06
N GLU A 245 5.96 -24.59 -9.50
CA GLU A 245 6.84 -23.45 -9.24
C GLU A 245 6.32 -22.20 -9.93
N THR A 246 6.40 -21.06 -9.22
CA THR A 246 5.95 -19.77 -9.72
C THR A 246 6.90 -18.64 -9.29
N ASP A 247 6.93 -17.57 -10.10
CA ASP A 247 7.57 -16.29 -9.81
C ASP A 247 6.62 -15.11 -10.00
N ILE A 248 5.31 -15.38 -9.95
CA ILE A 248 4.26 -14.40 -10.28
C ILE A 248 4.28 -13.18 -9.34
N ILE A 249 4.66 -13.33 -8.06
CA ILE A 249 4.73 -12.22 -7.11
C ILE A 249 6.12 -11.56 -7.17
N LEU A 250 6.14 -10.29 -7.61
CA LEU A 250 7.33 -9.47 -7.67
C LEU A 250 7.25 -8.18 -6.83
N THR A 251 6.16 -8.00 -6.07
CA THR A 251 5.84 -6.79 -5.31
C THR A 251 5.53 -7.07 -3.83
N GLY A 252 6.13 -8.10 -3.23
CA GLY A 252 5.86 -8.56 -1.87
C GLY A 252 5.94 -7.47 -0.77
N ASN A 253 6.85 -6.49 -0.95
CA ASN A 253 7.02 -5.33 -0.07
C ASN A 253 6.82 -4.00 -0.80
N ALA A 254 5.85 -3.91 -1.73
CA ALA A 254 5.57 -2.64 -2.37
C ALA A 254 4.90 -1.68 -1.37
N GLY A 255 5.65 -0.66 -0.92
CA GLY A 255 5.13 0.42 -0.09
C GLY A 255 4.06 1.21 -0.84
N GLU A 256 4.31 1.48 -2.12
CA GLU A 256 3.36 2.12 -3.01
C GLU A 256 2.40 1.09 -3.61
N HIS A 257 1.18 1.13 -3.13
CA HIS A 257 0.09 0.27 -3.61
C HIS A 257 -1.26 0.94 -3.40
N ALA A 258 -2.27 0.41 -4.08
CA ALA A 258 -3.63 0.90 -3.95
C ALA A 258 -4.63 -0.26 -3.96
N MET A 259 -5.79 -0.05 -3.37
CA MET A 259 -6.89 -1.00 -3.37
C MET A 259 -8.20 -0.31 -3.74
N SER A 260 -9.11 -1.05 -4.37
CA SER A 260 -10.50 -0.64 -4.37
C SER A 260 -11.00 -0.57 -2.92
N MET A 261 -11.87 0.37 -2.62
CA MET A 261 -12.40 0.55 -1.26
C MET A 261 -13.14 -0.70 -0.79
N GLU A 262 -13.85 -1.36 -1.70
CA GLU A 262 -14.60 -2.59 -1.41
C GLU A 262 -13.66 -3.74 -0.99
N LEU A 263 -12.49 -3.89 -1.60
CA LEU A 263 -11.50 -4.84 -1.13
C LEU A 263 -10.85 -4.39 0.16
N ALA A 264 -10.41 -3.13 0.24
CA ALA A 264 -9.64 -2.60 1.37
C ALA A 264 -10.39 -2.71 2.70
N MET A 265 -11.71 -2.48 2.70
CA MET A 265 -12.55 -2.62 3.90
C MET A 265 -12.66 -4.08 4.38
N LYS A 266 -12.50 -5.05 3.49
CA LYS A 266 -12.55 -6.50 3.77
C LYS A 266 -11.19 -7.13 3.99
N MET A 267 -10.10 -6.33 3.92
CA MET A 267 -8.76 -6.81 4.21
C MET A 267 -8.43 -6.73 5.71
N GLY A 268 -7.84 -7.78 6.25
CA GLY A 268 -7.17 -7.74 7.53
C GLY A 268 -5.77 -7.13 7.40
N PHE A 269 -5.33 -6.44 8.43
CA PHE A 269 -4.01 -5.80 8.48
C PHE A 269 -3.08 -6.50 9.46
N SER A 270 -1.78 -6.26 9.36
CA SER A 270 -0.80 -6.65 10.38
C SER A 270 0.07 -5.45 10.75
N SER A 271 0.51 -5.41 12.00
CA SER A 271 1.27 -4.28 12.56
C SER A 271 2.62 -4.05 11.88
N GLY A 272 3.10 -2.82 11.90
CA GLY A 272 4.46 -2.45 11.51
C GLY A 272 4.76 -2.65 10.02
N PHE A 273 5.98 -3.14 9.73
CA PHE A 273 6.49 -3.35 8.37
C PHE A 273 6.03 -4.66 7.72
N SER A 274 5.17 -5.41 8.37
CA SER A 274 4.62 -6.64 7.81
C SER A 274 3.39 -6.40 6.93
N VAL A 275 2.86 -5.19 6.93
CA VAL A 275 1.56 -4.84 6.32
C VAL A 275 1.51 -5.15 4.82
N GLU A 276 2.55 -4.80 4.06
CA GLU A 276 2.58 -4.99 2.60
C GLU A 276 2.59 -6.48 2.22
N THR A 277 3.35 -7.29 2.96
CA THR A 277 3.38 -8.75 2.78
C THR A 277 2.09 -9.40 3.27
N ASN A 278 1.53 -8.87 4.38
CA ASN A 278 0.27 -9.36 4.92
C ASN A 278 -0.89 -9.23 3.94
N HIS A 279 -0.89 -8.25 3.05
CA HIS A 279 -1.94 -8.14 2.04
C HIS A 279 -2.01 -9.40 1.16
N PHE A 280 -0.88 -9.94 0.71
CA PHE A 280 -0.86 -11.20 -0.04
C PHE A 280 -1.32 -12.38 0.83
N ILE A 281 -0.79 -12.46 2.05
CA ILE A 281 -1.18 -13.54 2.98
C ILE A 281 -2.66 -13.49 3.29
N ASN A 282 -3.23 -12.29 3.54
CA ASN A 282 -4.65 -12.12 3.81
C ASN A 282 -5.53 -12.51 2.61
N LEU A 283 -5.13 -12.16 1.38
CA LEU A 283 -5.80 -12.62 0.16
C LEU A 283 -5.80 -14.15 0.05
N LEU A 284 -4.67 -14.78 0.32
CA LEU A 284 -4.54 -16.24 0.25
C LEU A 284 -5.31 -16.94 1.38
N GLU A 285 -5.26 -16.42 2.59
CA GLU A 285 -6.01 -16.97 3.74
C GLU A 285 -7.52 -16.87 3.52
N ASN A 286 -8.01 -15.70 3.09
CA ASN A 286 -9.45 -15.43 3.01
C ASN A 286 -10.06 -15.90 1.69
N TYR A 287 -9.32 -15.84 0.58
CA TYR A 287 -9.87 -16.08 -0.76
C TYR A 287 -9.08 -17.12 -1.57
N GLY A 288 -8.09 -17.78 -0.97
CA GLY A 288 -7.30 -18.84 -1.60
C GLY A 288 -8.01 -20.20 -1.67
N GLY A 289 -9.18 -20.35 -1.04
CA GLY A 289 -9.96 -21.59 -1.07
C GLY A 289 -9.45 -22.69 -0.11
N VAL A 290 -8.41 -22.43 0.68
CA VAL A 290 -7.86 -23.39 1.66
C VAL A 290 -8.54 -23.26 3.03
N LEU A 291 -8.88 -22.03 3.43
CA LEU A 291 -9.57 -21.72 4.68
C LEU A 291 -10.98 -21.19 4.40
N PRO A 292 -11.90 -21.31 5.37
CA PRO A 292 -13.21 -20.66 5.28
C PRO A 292 -13.06 -19.14 5.12
N THR A 293 -13.81 -18.56 4.18
CA THR A 293 -13.80 -17.12 3.96
C THR A 293 -14.81 -16.40 4.86
N PRO A 294 -14.44 -15.23 5.45
CA PRO A 294 -15.40 -14.37 6.13
C PRO A 294 -16.30 -13.57 5.17
N PHE A 295 -15.97 -13.53 3.86
CA PHE A 295 -16.63 -12.73 2.84
C PHE A 295 -16.93 -13.57 1.58
N PRO A 296 -18.00 -14.39 1.60
CA PRO A 296 -18.35 -15.28 0.48
C PRO A 296 -18.59 -14.54 -0.85
N GLU A 297 -19.08 -13.29 -0.79
CA GLU A 297 -19.31 -12.45 -1.96
C GLU A 297 -17.99 -12.11 -2.69
N VAL A 298 -16.89 -11.92 -1.95
CA VAL A 298 -15.56 -11.72 -2.57
C VAL A 298 -15.10 -12.98 -3.26
N MET A 299 -15.32 -14.15 -2.63
CA MET A 299 -15.01 -15.45 -3.27
C MET A 299 -15.77 -15.65 -4.57
N ALA A 300 -17.05 -15.24 -4.63
CA ALA A 300 -17.89 -15.42 -5.80
C ALA A 300 -17.46 -14.54 -6.98
N HIS A 301 -17.03 -13.30 -6.72
CA HIS A 301 -16.62 -12.34 -7.77
C HIS A 301 -15.12 -12.43 -8.10
N GLY A 302 -14.32 -12.96 -7.16
CA GLY A 302 -12.87 -13.04 -7.26
C GLY A 302 -12.17 -11.72 -6.96
N THR A 303 -10.87 -11.81 -6.69
CA THR A 303 -9.99 -10.64 -6.52
C THR A 303 -8.98 -10.55 -7.66
N GLU A 304 -8.54 -9.35 -7.99
CA GLU A 304 -7.53 -9.10 -9.00
C GLU A 304 -6.36 -8.30 -8.43
N VAL A 305 -5.14 -8.80 -8.63
CA VAL A 305 -3.91 -8.15 -8.19
C VAL A 305 -3.07 -7.79 -9.40
N PHE A 306 -2.99 -6.51 -9.68
CA PHE A 306 -2.17 -5.94 -10.75
C PHE A 306 -0.80 -5.55 -10.20
N GLN A 307 0.25 -5.90 -10.91
CA GLN A 307 1.61 -5.49 -10.63
C GLN A 307 2.12 -4.67 -11.82
N ILE A 308 2.52 -3.42 -11.58
CA ILE A 308 2.90 -2.51 -12.65
C ILE A 308 4.28 -1.93 -12.35
N GLN A 309 5.21 -2.05 -13.32
CA GLN A 309 6.57 -1.55 -13.17
C GLN A 309 6.61 -0.04 -13.46
N SER A 310 7.16 0.74 -12.52
CA SER A 310 7.45 2.15 -12.74
C SER A 310 8.60 2.32 -13.73
N ARG A 311 8.65 3.47 -14.41
CA ARG A 311 9.77 3.90 -15.24
C ARG A 311 10.84 4.60 -14.40
N ASN A 312 10.40 5.33 -13.36
CA ASN A 312 11.30 6.02 -12.44
C ASN A 312 11.89 5.05 -11.43
N PRO A 313 13.16 5.24 -11.03
CA PRO A 313 13.73 4.55 -9.89
C PRO A 313 13.05 5.01 -8.60
N HIS A 314 13.06 4.14 -7.59
CA HIS A 314 12.55 4.48 -6.26
C HIS A 314 13.68 5.07 -5.41
N PHE A 315 13.61 6.36 -5.18
CA PHE A 315 14.52 7.09 -4.29
C PHE A 315 13.84 7.37 -2.95
N HIS A 316 14.50 7.01 -1.88
CA HIS A 316 14.12 7.35 -0.51
C HIS A 316 15.36 7.83 0.27
N ASP A 317 15.19 8.38 1.46
CA ASP A 317 16.30 8.81 2.29
C ASP A 317 17.15 7.59 2.71
N PHE A 318 18.48 7.63 2.45
CA PHE A 318 19.41 6.53 2.66
C PHE A 318 19.87 6.38 4.11
N THR A 319 19.36 7.18 5.04
CA THR A 319 19.81 7.22 6.43
C THR A 319 19.35 6.03 7.29
N LYS A 320 18.48 5.16 6.75
CA LYS A 320 17.96 3.99 7.48
C LYS A 320 18.98 2.84 7.43
N GLY A 321 19.59 2.51 8.58
CA GLY A 321 20.65 1.50 8.73
C GLY A 321 20.19 0.03 8.55
N ASP A 322 21.13 -0.91 8.70
CA ASP A 322 20.88 -2.36 8.55
C ASP A 322 19.85 -2.91 9.53
N ASP A 323 19.71 -2.34 10.72
CA ASP A 323 18.70 -2.77 11.71
C ASP A 323 17.28 -2.60 11.16
N HIS A 324 16.99 -1.49 10.48
CA HIS A 324 15.70 -1.26 9.84
C HIS A 324 15.42 -2.30 8.72
N LEU A 325 16.43 -2.65 7.94
CA LEU A 325 16.28 -3.70 6.92
C LEU A 325 16.01 -5.07 7.54
N ASN A 326 16.64 -5.37 8.66
CA ASN A 326 16.43 -6.61 9.41
C ASN A 326 15.01 -6.69 9.99
N GLU A 327 14.50 -5.59 10.57
CA GLU A 327 13.11 -5.48 11.01
C GLU A 327 12.12 -5.71 9.85
N MET A 328 12.38 -5.15 8.67
CA MET A 328 11.53 -5.37 7.49
C MET A 328 11.55 -6.82 7.02
N ILE A 329 12.73 -7.49 7.00
CA ILE A 329 12.84 -8.91 6.63
C ILE A 329 12.09 -9.77 7.66
N GLU A 330 12.35 -9.55 8.96
CA GLU A 330 11.66 -10.29 10.02
C GLU A 330 10.14 -10.10 9.93
N GLY A 331 9.66 -8.86 9.80
CA GLY A 331 8.24 -8.55 9.68
C GLY A 331 7.59 -9.26 8.50
N SER A 332 8.22 -9.22 7.32
CA SER A 332 7.71 -9.88 6.12
C SER A 332 7.67 -11.40 6.26
N LEU A 333 8.76 -12.01 6.74
CA LEU A 333 8.80 -13.47 6.91
C LEU A 333 7.92 -13.95 8.06
N SER A 334 7.71 -13.12 9.07
CA SER A 334 6.87 -13.43 10.23
C SER A 334 5.40 -13.64 9.84
N VAL A 335 4.83 -12.80 8.98
CA VAL A 335 3.44 -13.01 8.53
C VAL A 335 3.27 -14.28 7.70
N ILE A 336 4.28 -14.64 6.90
CA ILE A 336 4.28 -15.90 6.16
C ILE A 336 4.38 -17.08 7.14
N TYR A 337 5.35 -17.03 8.07
CA TYR A 337 5.61 -18.09 9.05
C TYR A 337 4.39 -18.40 9.93
N HIS A 338 3.74 -17.37 10.46
CA HIS A 338 2.57 -17.50 11.35
C HIS A 338 1.24 -17.68 10.62
N SER A 339 1.26 -17.69 9.29
CA SER A 339 0.06 -17.99 8.51
C SER A 339 -0.37 -19.45 8.71
N PRO A 340 -1.67 -19.73 8.94
CA PRO A 340 -2.17 -21.08 9.05
C PRO A 340 -2.00 -21.88 7.76
N ILE A 341 -1.87 -21.23 6.60
CA ILE A 341 -1.64 -21.88 5.31
C ILE A 341 -0.15 -22.17 5.04
N CYS A 342 0.77 -21.72 5.92
CA CYS A 342 2.21 -21.96 5.74
C CYS A 342 2.56 -23.40 6.15
N PRO A 343 3.06 -24.25 5.23
CA PRO A 343 3.41 -25.62 5.56
C PRO A 343 4.68 -25.69 6.43
N SER A 344 4.84 -26.77 7.20
CA SER A 344 5.96 -26.98 8.13
C SER A 344 7.33 -26.93 7.43
N SER A 345 7.42 -27.41 6.21
CA SER A 345 8.65 -27.36 5.40
C SER A 345 9.09 -25.92 5.12
N LEU A 346 8.14 -25.03 4.76
CA LEU A 346 8.42 -23.63 4.49
C LEU A 346 8.76 -22.88 5.78
N ARG A 347 8.07 -23.17 6.90
CA ARG A 347 8.41 -22.62 8.21
C ARG A 347 9.86 -22.89 8.59
N LYS A 348 10.32 -24.14 8.37
CA LYS A 348 11.72 -24.51 8.63
C LYS A 348 12.68 -23.68 7.77
N GLN A 349 12.42 -23.53 6.49
CA GLN A 349 13.25 -22.70 5.59
C GLN A 349 13.28 -21.23 6.02
N ILE A 350 12.16 -20.68 6.52
CA ILE A 350 12.10 -19.31 7.05
C ILE A 350 13.01 -19.16 8.29
N LEU A 351 12.99 -20.14 9.21
CA LEU A 351 13.87 -20.11 10.38
C LEU A 351 15.35 -20.17 9.97
N GLU A 352 15.70 -21.01 9.00
CA GLU A 352 17.05 -21.10 8.45
C GLU A 352 17.49 -19.79 7.79
N GLU A 353 16.59 -19.12 7.06
CA GLU A 353 16.84 -17.82 6.42
C GLU A 353 17.09 -16.72 7.48
N LEU A 354 16.24 -16.60 8.49
CA LEU A 354 16.39 -15.63 9.57
C LEU A 354 17.70 -15.83 10.35
N PHE A 355 18.10 -17.09 10.56
CA PHE A 355 19.39 -17.42 11.16
C PHE A 355 20.56 -17.03 10.23
N ARG A 356 20.48 -17.34 8.94
CA ARG A 356 21.49 -16.99 7.94
C ARG A 356 21.70 -15.49 7.82
N GLN A 357 20.62 -14.71 7.89
CA GLN A 357 20.65 -13.24 7.90
C GLN A 357 21.09 -12.64 9.25
N LYS A 358 21.38 -13.48 10.29
CA LYS A 358 21.73 -13.07 11.65
C LYS A 358 20.64 -12.23 12.35
N ILE A 359 19.38 -12.36 11.92
CA ILE A 359 18.23 -11.68 12.50
C ILE A 359 17.74 -12.41 13.76
N LYS A 360 17.75 -13.75 13.72
CA LYS A 360 17.35 -14.62 14.83
C LYS A 360 18.42 -15.67 15.16
N LYS A 361 18.37 -16.20 16.37
CA LYS A 361 19.16 -17.37 16.75
C LYS A 361 18.64 -18.63 16.04
N LYS A 362 19.47 -19.67 15.96
CA LYS A 362 19.07 -20.95 15.35
C LYS A 362 17.79 -21.48 15.99
N ASN A 363 16.81 -21.82 15.17
CA ASN A 363 15.47 -22.31 15.57
C ASN A 363 14.65 -21.34 16.45
N GLN A 364 15.02 -20.08 16.52
CA GLN A 364 14.22 -19.05 17.18
C GLN A 364 13.12 -18.57 16.21
N GLU A 365 11.87 -18.66 16.65
CA GLU A 365 10.73 -18.17 15.88
C GLU A 365 10.75 -16.64 15.69
N PRO A 366 10.27 -16.12 14.55
CA PRO A 366 10.09 -14.69 14.38
C PRO A 366 8.97 -14.18 15.29
N THR A 367 9.05 -12.92 15.64
CA THR A 367 8.04 -12.27 16.47
C THR A 367 6.68 -12.31 15.79
N LYS A 368 5.66 -12.85 16.46
CA LYS A 368 4.31 -12.92 15.89
C LYS A 368 3.74 -11.50 15.71
N PRO A 369 3.38 -11.09 14.49
CA PRO A 369 2.82 -9.77 14.27
C PRO A 369 1.41 -9.69 14.86
N ARG A 370 1.04 -8.52 15.37
CA ARG A 370 -0.35 -8.25 15.72
C ARG A 370 -1.18 -8.21 14.45
N ARG A 371 -2.28 -8.92 14.41
CA ARG A 371 -3.23 -8.90 13.31
C ARG A 371 -4.48 -8.13 13.69
N TYR A 372 -4.98 -7.37 12.77
CA TYR A 372 -6.21 -6.58 12.88
C TYR A 372 -7.26 -7.15 11.93
N PRO A 373 -8.51 -7.35 12.39
CA PRO A 373 -9.59 -7.76 11.52
C PRO A 373 -9.93 -6.68 10.48
N ALA A 374 -10.73 -7.02 9.50
CA ALA A 374 -11.24 -6.09 8.50
C ALA A 374 -12.07 -4.96 9.15
N LEU A 375 -12.06 -3.77 8.54
CA LEU A 375 -12.83 -2.61 9.01
C LEU A 375 -14.32 -2.66 8.61
N GLU A 376 -14.73 -3.63 7.80
CA GLU A 376 -16.10 -3.76 7.26
C GLU A 376 -17.19 -3.77 8.33
N GLY A 377 -16.88 -4.33 9.51
CA GLY A 377 -17.84 -4.39 10.62
C GLY A 377 -18.01 -3.11 11.43
N MET A 378 -17.34 -2.00 11.08
CA MET A 378 -17.44 -0.74 11.82
C MET A 378 -18.79 -0.03 11.61
N ASP A 379 -19.33 0.58 12.67
CA ASP A 379 -20.45 1.51 12.56
C ASP A 379 -20.01 2.86 11.96
N LEU A 380 -19.93 2.89 10.63
CA LEU A 380 -19.54 4.09 9.89
C LEU A 380 -20.52 5.27 10.09
N LYS A 381 -21.79 5.00 10.42
CA LYS A 381 -22.76 6.07 10.69
C LYS A 381 -22.47 6.77 12.02
N ALA A 382 -22.12 6.01 13.05
CA ALA A 382 -21.70 6.56 14.33
C ALA A 382 -20.40 7.38 14.17
N VAL A 383 -19.41 6.84 13.44
CA VAL A 383 -18.15 7.55 13.14
C VAL A 383 -18.40 8.85 12.38
N SER A 384 -19.23 8.83 11.33
CA SER A 384 -19.53 10.01 10.51
C SER A 384 -20.19 11.14 11.29
N ARG A 385 -20.99 10.83 12.31
CA ARG A 385 -21.60 11.84 13.19
C ARG A 385 -20.62 12.46 14.18
N LYS A 386 -19.53 11.74 14.48
CA LYS A 386 -18.55 12.14 15.51
C LYS A 386 -17.41 12.99 14.96
N ILE A 387 -17.05 12.80 13.71
CA ILE A 387 -15.89 13.48 13.10
C ILE A 387 -16.17 14.97 12.88
N ASP A 388 -15.24 15.81 13.36
CA ASP A 388 -15.24 17.26 13.09
C ASP A 388 -14.25 17.59 11.96
N TRP A 389 -14.74 17.57 10.74
CA TRP A 389 -13.91 17.81 9.55
C TRP A 389 -13.21 19.17 9.54
N LYS A 390 -13.76 20.20 10.21
CA LYS A 390 -13.16 21.53 10.24
C LYS A 390 -11.81 21.58 10.94
N LYS A 391 -11.58 20.63 11.86
CA LYS A 391 -10.30 20.51 12.60
C LYS A 391 -9.22 19.79 11.82
N HIS A 392 -9.57 19.10 10.74
CA HIS A 392 -8.70 18.12 10.08
C HIS A 392 -8.44 18.43 8.60
N GLY A 393 -8.55 19.68 8.18
CA GLY A 393 -8.25 20.09 6.82
C GLY A 393 -9.24 21.10 6.25
N ASN A 394 -9.18 21.32 4.95
CA ASN A 394 -9.99 22.32 4.25
C ASN A 394 -11.21 21.70 3.51
N HIS A 395 -11.58 20.47 3.83
CA HIS A 395 -12.72 19.80 3.22
C HIS A 395 -13.81 19.46 4.23
N ILE A 396 -15.04 19.82 3.89
CA ILE A 396 -16.25 19.38 4.58
C ILE A 396 -17.02 18.50 3.57
N PRO A 397 -17.21 17.19 3.83
CA PRO A 397 -18.08 16.35 2.99
C PRO A 397 -19.49 16.94 2.92
N LYS A 398 -20.12 16.85 1.75
CA LYS A 398 -21.51 17.28 1.56
C LYS A 398 -22.49 16.31 2.19
#